data_c24c57a5109dfccf65bcf5457c8780f5
#
_entry.id   c24c57a5109dfccf65bcf5457c8780f5
#
_cell.length_a   1.000
_cell.length_b   1.000
_cell.length_c   1.000
_cell.angle_alpha   90.00
_cell.angle_beta   90.00
_cell.angle_gamma   90.00
#
_symmetry.space_group_name_H-M   'P 1'
#
loop_
_entity.id
_entity.type
_entity.pdbx_description
1 polymer ?
#
loop_
_entity_poly.entity_id
_entity_poly.type
_entity_poly.pdbx_seq_one_letter_code
_entity_poly.pdbx_strand_id
1 'polypeptide(L)'
;MKKVIYRACSLSILLLSASLLTTAQDQQPTQTPSPDDVPVIDGGSGACSIDLNVTDSDGKPVYAARIDMHLAYGFAGAHKLDLGLYTNAQGKARFTGLPLKVRKPPIEFRAKKGDLIGVATMDPMAECQAKHDIVLAKEKPAAQ
;
A
#
# COMPACT_ATOMS: atom_id res chain seq x y z
N MET A 1 27.75 31.22 -78.61
CA MET A 1 27.99 32.63 -78.22
C MET A 1 27.58 32.80 -76.76
N LYS A 2 28.62 33.15 -75.97
CA LYS A 2 28.55 34.13 -74.86
C LYS A 2 27.43 33.92 -73.83
N LYS A 3 27.62 33.93 -72.56
CA LYS A 3 28.57 34.39 -71.53
C LYS A 3 28.14 33.78 -70.21
N VAL A 4 28.93 33.14 -69.44
CA VAL A 4 29.64 33.54 -68.21
C VAL A 4 28.96 34.70 -67.49
N ILE A 5 28.59 34.55 -66.27
CA ILE A 5 28.81 35.44 -65.12
C ILE A 5 28.55 34.74 -63.77
N TYR A 6 29.56 34.81 -63.01
CA TYR A 6 29.84 34.58 -61.61
C TYR A 6 28.92 35.24 -60.60
N ARG A 7 29.10 34.75 -59.43
CA ARG A 7 28.93 35.39 -58.08
C ARG A 7 27.60 34.96 -57.38
N ALA A 8 27.58 34.59 -56.13
CA ALA A 8 28.48 34.91 -55.06
C ALA A 8 28.27 33.91 -53.93
N CYS A 9 29.34 33.67 -53.26
CA CYS A 9 29.40 33.11 -51.90
C CYS A 9 28.36 33.71 -50.97
N SER A 10 27.55 32.89 -50.31
CA SER A 10 26.93 33.26 -49.05
C SER A 10 27.09 32.11 -48.09
N LEU A 11 28.09 32.24 -47.24
CA LEU A 11 28.23 31.49 -46.01
C LEU A 11 27.00 31.76 -45.15
N SER A 12 26.08 30.82 -45.11
CA SER A 12 25.06 30.81 -44.07
C SER A 12 25.54 29.89 -42.96
N ILE A 13 26.03 30.54 -41.92
CA ILE A 13 26.36 29.96 -40.65
C ILE A 13 25.05 29.41 -40.07
N LEU A 14 24.84 28.08 -40.13
CA LEU A 14 23.82 27.38 -39.39
C LEU A 14 24.21 27.39 -37.93
N LEU A 15 23.63 28.31 -37.18
CA LEU A 15 23.57 28.25 -35.70
C LEU A 15 22.72 27.05 -35.30
N LEU A 16 23.39 25.96 -34.97
CA LEU A 16 22.77 24.84 -34.26
C LEU A 16 22.41 25.34 -32.85
N SER A 17 21.18 25.81 -32.68
CA SER A 17 20.57 25.98 -31.36
C SER A 17 20.24 24.60 -30.81
N ALA A 18 21.16 24.05 -30.03
CA ALA A 18 20.91 22.90 -29.18
C ALA A 18 19.87 23.30 -28.14
N SER A 19 18.60 22.97 -28.41
CA SER A 19 17.54 23.02 -27.42
C SER A 19 17.81 21.94 -26.38
N LEU A 20 18.38 22.36 -25.25
CA LEU A 20 18.40 21.56 -24.02
C LEU A 20 16.95 21.33 -23.59
N LEU A 21 16.39 20.18 -23.98
CA LEU A 21 15.20 19.63 -23.36
C LEU A 21 15.57 19.27 -21.93
N THR A 22 15.39 20.20 -21.01
CA THR A 22 15.34 19.92 -19.59
C THR A 22 14.08 19.10 -19.37
N THR A 23 14.21 17.78 -19.33
CA THR A 23 13.20 16.91 -18.73
C THR A 23 13.12 17.31 -17.27
N ALA A 24 12.09 18.09 -16.92
CA ALA A 24 11.68 18.22 -15.54
C ALA A 24 11.29 16.81 -15.09
N GLN A 25 12.17 16.13 -14.37
CA GLN A 25 11.81 14.98 -13.58
C GLN A 25 10.85 15.50 -12.53
N ASP A 26 9.59 15.15 -12.68
CA ASP A 26 8.60 15.23 -11.62
C ASP A 26 9.15 14.38 -10.47
N GLN A 27 9.92 15.02 -9.60
CA GLN A 27 10.27 14.46 -8.30
C GLN A 27 8.99 14.45 -7.50
N GLN A 28 8.21 13.38 -7.69
CA GLN A 28 7.18 13.00 -6.76
C GLN A 28 7.84 12.98 -5.38
N PRO A 29 7.43 13.84 -4.44
CA PRO A 29 8.04 13.85 -3.13
C PRO A 29 7.86 12.46 -2.53
N THR A 30 8.95 11.74 -2.40
CA THR A 30 9.00 10.52 -1.61
C THR A 30 8.79 10.98 -0.18
N GLN A 31 7.53 11.10 0.22
CA GLN A 31 7.18 11.34 1.61
C GLN A 31 7.65 10.10 2.37
N THR A 32 8.77 10.24 3.05
CA THR A 32 9.16 9.27 4.06
C THR A 32 8.02 9.22 5.06
N PRO A 33 7.32 8.07 5.22
CA PRO A 33 6.19 7.99 6.14
C PRO A 33 6.64 8.45 7.52
N SER A 34 5.94 9.43 8.08
CA SER A 34 6.18 9.82 9.47
C SER A 34 5.85 8.62 10.36
N PRO A 35 6.62 8.36 11.42
CA PRO A 35 6.31 7.29 12.38
C PRO A 35 4.90 7.39 12.96
N ASP A 36 4.32 8.59 12.92
CA ASP A 36 2.98 8.89 13.43
C ASP A 36 1.86 8.69 12.40
N ASP A 37 2.19 8.64 11.11
CA ASP A 37 1.20 8.41 10.07
C ASP A 37 0.67 6.98 10.15
N VAL A 38 -0.66 6.83 10.04
CA VAL A 38 -1.28 5.49 10.00
C VAL A 38 -0.99 4.86 8.65
N PRO A 39 -0.25 3.74 8.60
CA PRO A 39 0.00 3.04 7.34
C PRO A 39 -1.32 2.53 6.75
N VAL A 40 -1.48 2.72 5.45
CA VAL A 40 -2.66 2.29 4.70
C VAL A 40 -2.24 1.39 3.55
N ILE A 41 -2.94 0.28 3.39
CA ILE A 41 -2.82 -0.58 2.21
C ILE A 41 -4.19 -0.75 1.55
N ASP A 42 -4.22 -0.59 0.22
CA ASP A 42 -5.43 -0.72 -0.58
C ASP A 42 -5.43 -2.06 -1.33
N GLY A 43 -6.47 -2.86 -1.09
CA GLY A 43 -6.67 -4.14 -1.78
C GLY A 43 -7.29 -3.99 -3.17
N GLY A 44 -7.81 -2.82 -3.53
CA GLY A 44 -8.36 -2.53 -4.86
C GLY A 44 -9.56 -3.41 -5.29
N SER A 45 -10.23 -4.06 -4.32
CA SER A 45 -11.24 -5.10 -4.60
C SER A 45 -12.65 -4.72 -4.16
N GLY A 46 -12.83 -3.56 -3.53
CA GLY A 46 -14.13 -3.10 -3.03
C GLY A 46 -14.05 -1.80 -2.26
N ALA A 47 -15.12 -1.48 -1.53
CA ALA A 47 -15.24 -0.24 -0.78
C ALA A 47 -15.12 -0.43 0.75
N CYS A 48 -14.97 -1.66 1.24
CA CYS A 48 -14.89 -1.91 2.67
C CYS A 48 -13.48 -1.61 3.21
N SER A 49 -13.42 -1.26 4.50
CA SER A 49 -12.19 -0.90 5.18
C SER A 49 -12.21 -1.33 6.64
N ILE A 50 -11.01 -1.51 7.21
CA ILE A 50 -10.85 -1.75 8.63
C ILE A 50 -9.68 -0.95 9.19
N ASP A 51 -9.90 -0.29 10.32
CA ASP A 51 -8.89 0.30 11.18
C ASP A 51 -8.51 -0.70 12.27
N LEU A 52 -7.24 -1.02 12.37
CA LEU A 52 -6.71 -1.91 13.38
C LEU A 52 -5.81 -1.16 14.35
N ASN A 53 -5.98 -1.46 15.64
CA ASN A 53 -5.15 -0.95 16.72
C ASN A 53 -4.52 -2.16 17.44
N VAL A 54 -3.20 -2.25 17.40
CA VAL A 54 -2.46 -3.39 17.96
C VAL A 54 -1.80 -2.98 19.26
N THR A 55 -2.15 -3.70 20.32
CA THR A 55 -1.60 -3.49 21.67
C THR A 55 -1.01 -4.79 22.22
N ASP A 56 -0.17 -4.67 23.23
CA ASP A 56 0.26 -5.79 24.05
C ASP A 56 -0.77 -6.12 25.15
N SER A 57 -0.48 -7.11 25.99
CA SER A 57 -1.33 -7.49 27.12
C SER A 57 -1.50 -6.39 28.17
N ASP A 58 -0.62 -5.39 28.20
CA ASP A 58 -0.68 -4.26 29.12
C ASP A 58 -1.42 -3.06 28.51
N GLY A 59 -1.94 -3.22 27.29
CA GLY A 59 -2.64 -2.16 26.55
C GLY A 59 -1.72 -1.13 25.89
N LYS A 60 -0.42 -1.38 25.83
CA LYS A 60 0.53 -0.47 25.17
C LYS A 60 0.54 -0.69 23.68
N PRO A 61 0.60 0.37 22.86
CA PRO A 61 0.70 0.26 21.41
C PRO A 61 1.95 -0.53 20.99
N VAL A 62 1.81 -1.42 20.03
CA VAL A 62 2.93 -2.21 19.50
C VAL A 62 3.37 -1.65 18.15
N TYR A 63 4.54 -1.02 18.14
CA TYR A 63 5.19 -0.52 16.93
C TYR A 63 5.73 -1.66 16.07
N ALA A 64 5.59 -1.52 14.74
CA ALA A 64 6.09 -2.45 13.74
C ALA A 64 5.66 -3.91 14.00
N ALA A 65 4.40 -4.10 14.46
CA ALA A 65 3.75 -5.40 14.39
C ALA A 65 3.32 -5.65 12.95
N ARG A 66 3.65 -6.81 12.41
CA ARG A 66 3.21 -7.22 11.07
C ARG A 66 1.79 -7.73 11.13
N ILE A 67 0.92 -7.16 10.30
CA ILE A 67 -0.45 -7.65 10.13
C ILE A 67 -0.57 -8.22 8.73
N ASP A 68 -0.96 -9.47 8.64
CA ASP A 68 -1.23 -10.17 7.38
C ASP A 68 -2.69 -10.60 7.31
N MET A 69 -3.29 -10.51 6.12
CA MET A 69 -4.60 -11.05 5.83
C MET A 69 -4.59 -11.77 4.48
N HIS A 70 -5.39 -12.80 4.38
CA HIS A 70 -5.59 -13.61 3.18
C HIS A 70 -7.07 -13.88 2.99
N LEU A 71 -7.59 -13.61 1.80
CA LEU A 71 -8.98 -13.91 1.45
C LEU A 71 -9.14 -14.37 0.00
N ALA A 72 -10.25 -15.04 -0.24
CA ALA A 72 -10.72 -15.36 -1.57
C ALA A 72 -12.09 -14.72 -1.80
N TYR A 73 -12.29 -14.13 -2.97
CA TYR A 73 -13.52 -13.42 -3.33
C TYR A 73 -13.91 -13.65 -4.80
N GLY A 74 -15.05 -13.10 -5.21
CA GLY A 74 -15.60 -13.31 -6.55
C GLY A 74 -16.27 -14.66 -6.71
N PHE A 75 -16.69 -14.97 -7.95
CA PHE A 75 -17.38 -16.22 -8.25
C PHE A 75 -16.50 -17.43 -7.91
N ALA A 76 -17.04 -18.33 -7.08
CA ALA A 76 -16.33 -19.53 -6.58
C ALA A 76 -14.98 -19.25 -5.91
N GLY A 77 -14.68 -17.99 -5.52
CA GLY A 77 -13.39 -17.61 -4.93
C GLY A 77 -12.25 -17.58 -5.93
N ALA A 78 -12.55 -17.24 -7.19
CA ALA A 78 -11.56 -17.20 -8.27
C ALA A 78 -10.45 -16.16 -8.04
N HIS A 79 -10.74 -15.12 -7.28
CA HIS A 79 -9.76 -14.10 -6.94
C HIS A 79 -9.22 -14.32 -5.53
N LYS A 80 -7.92 -14.10 -5.37
CA LYS A 80 -7.23 -14.14 -4.07
C LYS A 80 -6.63 -12.77 -3.79
N LEU A 81 -6.63 -12.39 -2.54
CA LEU A 81 -6.04 -11.14 -2.07
C LEU A 81 -5.22 -11.44 -0.82
N ASP A 82 -3.94 -11.12 -0.91
CA ASP A 82 -2.96 -11.24 0.16
C ASP A 82 -2.40 -9.86 0.44
N LEU A 83 -2.67 -9.33 1.62
CA LEU A 83 -2.17 -8.01 2.03
C LEU A 83 -1.44 -8.13 3.36
N GLY A 84 -0.39 -7.31 3.49
CA GLY A 84 0.36 -7.24 4.72
C GLY A 84 1.02 -5.89 4.91
N LEU A 85 0.94 -5.33 6.12
CA LEU A 85 1.60 -4.09 6.47
C LEU A 85 2.04 -4.09 7.94
N TYR A 86 2.82 -3.08 8.31
CA TYR A 86 3.31 -2.91 9.69
C TYR A 86 2.56 -1.77 10.38
N THR A 87 2.36 -1.89 11.68
CA THR A 87 1.78 -0.82 12.51
C THR A 87 2.76 0.35 12.70
N ASN A 88 2.21 1.56 12.85
CA ASN A 88 2.97 2.76 13.21
C ASN A 88 3.35 2.77 14.72
N ALA A 89 3.94 3.88 15.20
CA ALA A 89 4.36 4.04 16.59
C ALA A 89 3.17 3.96 17.59
N GLN A 90 1.95 4.28 17.15
CA GLN A 90 0.73 4.18 17.93
C GLN A 90 0.04 2.81 17.81
N GLY A 91 0.67 1.83 17.19
CA GLY A 91 0.11 0.50 16.98
C GLY A 91 -1.01 0.44 15.92
N LYS A 92 -1.16 1.48 15.09
CA LYS A 92 -2.27 1.61 14.14
C LYS A 92 -1.89 1.16 12.74
N ALA A 93 -2.88 0.62 12.04
CA ALA A 93 -2.81 0.22 10.64
C ALA A 93 -4.20 0.25 10.01
N ARG A 94 -4.30 0.50 8.69
CA ARG A 94 -5.56 0.54 7.96
C ARG A 94 -5.48 -0.29 6.69
N PHE A 95 -6.50 -1.11 6.48
CA PHE A 95 -6.75 -1.80 5.22
C PHE A 95 -7.98 -1.20 4.55
N THR A 96 -7.87 -0.89 3.27
CA THR A 96 -8.95 -0.34 2.43
C THR A 96 -9.14 -1.20 1.18
N GLY A 97 -10.15 -0.89 0.38
CA GLY A 97 -10.36 -1.59 -0.88
C GLY A 97 -10.74 -3.06 -0.72
N LEU A 98 -11.33 -3.44 0.42
CA LEU A 98 -11.72 -4.81 0.70
C LEU A 98 -13.08 -5.13 0.06
N PRO A 99 -13.27 -6.37 -0.47
CA PRO A 99 -14.52 -6.76 -1.11
C PRO A 99 -15.64 -6.95 -0.08
N LEU A 100 -16.84 -6.53 -0.43
CA LEU A 100 -18.05 -6.73 0.41
C LEU A 100 -18.39 -8.21 0.58
N LYS A 101 -18.17 -9.02 -0.46
CA LYS A 101 -18.47 -10.45 -0.42
C LYS A 101 -17.20 -11.26 -0.53
N VAL A 102 -16.92 -12.05 0.49
CA VAL A 102 -15.81 -12.99 0.55
C VAL A 102 -16.31 -14.43 0.55
N ARG A 103 -15.50 -15.36 0.09
CA ARG A 103 -15.88 -16.78 0.00
C ARG A 103 -16.09 -17.42 1.37
N LYS A 104 -15.25 -17.05 2.33
CA LYS A 104 -15.31 -17.58 3.71
C LYS A 104 -15.23 -16.39 4.69
N PRO A 105 -16.39 -15.81 5.08
CA PRO A 105 -16.40 -14.85 6.16
C PRO A 105 -16.25 -15.56 7.53
N PRO A 106 -15.73 -14.86 8.54
CA PRO A 106 -15.16 -13.53 8.50
C PRO A 106 -13.75 -13.49 7.89
N ILE A 107 -13.31 -12.31 7.48
CA ILE A 107 -11.89 -12.06 7.12
C ILE A 107 -11.07 -12.07 8.41
N GLU A 108 -9.97 -12.79 8.42
CA GLU A 108 -9.04 -12.85 9.54
C GLU A 108 -7.83 -11.94 9.29
N PHE A 109 -7.52 -11.09 10.26
CA PHE A 109 -6.31 -10.25 10.31
C PHE A 109 -5.41 -10.76 11.41
N ARG A 110 -4.25 -11.26 11.06
CA ARG A 110 -3.29 -11.84 11.99
C ARG A 110 -2.12 -10.89 12.20
N ALA A 111 -2.00 -10.36 13.41
CA ALA A 111 -0.87 -9.53 13.81
C ALA A 111 0.21 -10.37 14.50
N LYS A 112 1.47 -10.08 14.21
CA LYS A 112 2.62 -10.78 14.80
C LYS A 112 3.74 -9.78 15.14
N LYS A 113 4.37 -10.00 16.30
CA LYS A 113 5.58 -9.31 16.73
C LYS A 113 6.46 -10.24 17.55
N GLY A 114 7.58 -10.71 16.99
CA GLY A 114 8.37 -11.77 17.63
C GLY A 114 7.53 -13.02 17.88
N ASP A 115 7.44 -13.46 19.13
CA ASP A 115 6.66 -14.62 19.58
C ASP A 115 5.22 -14.28 19.96
N LEU A 116 4.82 -13.02 19.81
CA LEU A 116 3.48 -12.56 20.14
C LEU A 116 2.60 -12.60 18.90
N ILE A 117 1.39 -13.11 19.06
CA ILE A 117 0.38 -13.20 18.00
C ILE A 117 -0.95 -12.69 18.53
N GLY A 118 -1.72 -12.04 17.67
CA GLY A 118 -3.09 -11.64 17.93
C GLY A 118 -3.91 -11.70 16.65
N VAL A 119 -5.21 -11.82 16.76
CA VAL A 119 -6.13 -11.96 15.65
C VAL A 119 -7.35 -11.06 15.85
N ALA A 120 -7.75 -10.37 14.78
CA ALA A 120 -9.07 -9.77 14.68
C ALA A 120 -9.79 -10.35 13.47
N THR A 121 -11.12 -10.32 13.51
CA THR A 121 -11.95 -10.79 12.42
C THR A 121 -12.97 -9.72 12.04
N MET A 122 -13.34 -9.66 10.75
CA MET A 122 -14.33 -8.73 10.21
C MET A 122 -15.22 -9.46 9.21
N ASP A 123 -16.53 -9.32 9.35
CA ASP A 123 -17.46 -9.72 8.30
C ASP A 123 -17.86 -8.47 7.48
N PRO A 124 -17.39 -8.32 6.22
CA PRO A 124 -17.69 -7.14 5.45
C PRO A 124 -19.18 -6.93 5.15
N MET A 125 -19.98 -7.98 5.17
CA MET A 125 -21.42 -7.87 4.97
C MET A 125 -22.16 -7.34 6.21
N ALA A 126 -21.60 -7.59 7.40
CA ALA A 126 -22.13 -7.06 8.64
C ALA A 126 -21.58 -5.66 8.94
N GLU A 127 -20.30 -5.43 8.67
CA GLU A 127 -19.60 -4.20 9.00
C GLU A 127 -18.58 -3.84 7.91
N CYS A 128 -18.96 -3.01 6.93
CA CYS A 128 -18.09 -2.63 5.80
C CYS A 128 -17.02 -1.58 6.18
N GLN A 129 -17.21 -0.86 7.28
CA GLN A 129 -16.23 0.07 7.86
C GLN A 129 -16.02 -0.28 9.34
N ALA A 130 -15.03 -1.11 9.59
CA ALA A 130 -14.78 -1.68 10.90
C ALA A 130 -13.64 -0.94 11.64
N LYS A 131 -13.68 -1.07 12.98
CA LYS A 131 -12.55 -0.70 13.87
C LYS A 131 -12.40 -1.79 14.91
N HIS A 132 -11.24 -2.44 14.90
CA HIS A 132 -10.99 -3.55 15.82
C HIS A 132 -9.63 -3.40 16.51
N ASP A 133 -9.58 -3.88 17.74
CA ASP A 133 -8.35 -4.00 18.51
C ASP A 133 -7.78 -5.41 18.39
N ILE A 134 -6.46 -5.52 18.28
CA ILE A 134 -5.73 -6.78 18.34
C ILE A 134 -4.81 -6.74 19.54
N VAL A 135 -5.04 -7.62 20.51
CA VAL A 135 -4.14 -7.79 21.65
C VAL A 135 -3.15 -8.90 21.34
N LEU A 136 -1.86 -8.57 21.36
CA LEU A 136 -0.80 -9.54 21.15
C LEU A 136 -0.51 -10.30 22.45
N ALA A 137 -0.53 -11.61 22.37
CA ALA A 137 -0.16 -12.51 23.46
C ALA A 137 0.78 -13.60 22.94
N LYS A 138 1.51 -14.28 23.84
CA LYS A 138 2.29 -15.46 23.46
C LYS A 138 1.34 -16.53 22.95
N GLU A 139 1.69 -17.13 21.81
CA GLU A 139 0.94 -18.27 21.30
C GLU A 139 0.95 -19.39 22.35
N LYS A 140 -0.24 -19.72 22.86
CA LYS A 140 -0.37 -20.86 23.74
C LYS A 140 -0.15 -22.12 22.90
N PRO A 141 0.85 -22.97 23.23
CA PRO A 141 1.05 -24.19 22.49
C PRO A 141 -0.26 -24.97 22.48
N ALA A 142 -0.71 -25.37 21.27
CA ALA A 142 -1.86 -26.21 21.14
C ALA A 142 -1.63 -27.46 21.99
N ALA A 143 -2.51 -27.71 22.96
CA ALA A 143 -2.48 -28.95 23.74
C ALA A 143 -2.64 -30.10 22.74
N GLN A 144 -1.58 -30.91 22.61
CA GLN A 144 -1.60 -32.16 21.86
C GLN A 144 -2.45 -33.19 22.62
#